data_8233178c466a6aa15229f0396a3d178f
#
_entry.id   8233178c466a6aa15229f0396a3d178f
#
_cell.length_a   1.000
_cell.length_b   1.000
_cell.length_c   1.000
_cell.angle_alpha   90.00
_cell.angle_beta   90.00
_cell.angle_gamma   90.00
#
_symmetry.space_group_name_H-M   'P 1'
#
loop_
_entity.id
_entity.type
_entity.pdbx_description
1 polymer ?
#
loop_
_entity_poly.entity_id
_entity_poly.type
_entity_poly.pdbx_seq_one_letter_code
_entity_poly.pdbx_strand_id
1 'polypeptide(L)'
;MPEWYGGERCRLQIATGTAIWYHNGLPPVPIRWVLVRDPTGIRKPQAFLCTDLDAPPASILGWFVYRWSTETTFQEIREHLGAETQRQWSDLAIARTTPALLGLFSLITLWAAEAKVMAVLQPRSAAWYVKDELTFSDTIATVRRVLWSTPNLSTSRKKPDTVEIPIALLQRLTEALCYAT
;
A
#
# COMPACT_ATOMS: atom_id res chain seq x y z
N MET A 1 5.80 -20.44 -2.55
CA MET A 1 6.29 -19.15 -3.03
C MET A 1 5.31 -18.08 -2.59
N PRO A 2 5.78 -16.88 -2.21
CA PRO A 2 4.88 -15.77 -2.01
C PRO A 2 4.11 -15.52 -3.30
N GLU A 3 2.94 -15.00 -3.15
CA GLU A 3 1.91 -14.79 -4.15
C GLU A 3 2.46 -14.10 -5.40
N TRP A 4 2.55 -14.86 -6.47
CA TRP A 4 2.98 -14.34 -7.76
C TRP A 4 1.77 -13.74 -8.47
N TYR A 5 1.72 -12.40 -8.61
CA TYR A 5 0.64 -11.66 -9.28
C TYR A 5 -0.78 -12.12 -8.89
N GLY A 6 -1.34 -11.60 -7.82
CA GLY A 6 -2.76 -11.72 -7.51
C GLY A 6 -3.17 -12.82 -6.54
N GLY A 7 -2.27 -13.22 -5.64
CA GLY A 7 -2.66 -14.03 -4.48
C GLY A 7 -2.81 -15.54 -4.71
N GLU A 8 -2.71 -16.03 -5.94
CA GLU A 8 -2.80 -17.45 -6.22
C GLU A 8 -1.43 -18.16 -6.18
N ARG A 9 -1.41 -19.33 -5.55
CA ARG A 9 -0.25 -20.21 -5.57
C ARG A 9 -0.07 -20.82 -6.97
N CYS A 10 0.85 -20.28 -7.76
CA CYS A 10 1.16 -20.86 -9.07
C CYS A 10 2.40 -21.75 -9.02
N ARG A 11 2.38 -22.79 -9.85
CA ARG A 11 3.54 -23.63 -10.13
C ARG A 11 4.33 -22.96 -11.27
N LEU A 12 5.56 -22.54 -11.00
CA LEU A 12 6.43 -21.91 -11.99
C LEU A 12 7.63 -22.82 -12.28
N GLN A 13 8.07 -22.83 -13.53
CA GLN A 13 9.33 -23.42 -13.93
C GLN A 13 10.42 -22.35 -13.83
N ILE A 14 11.53 -22.68 -13.18
CA ILE A 14 12.63 -21.74 -12.92
C ILE A 14 13.92 -22.35 -13.46
N ALA A 15 14.65 -21.58 -14.25
CA ALA A 15 16.06 -21.82 -14.58
C ALA A 15 16.90 -20.67 -14.03
N THR A 16 18.11 -20.96 -13.55
CA THR A 16 18.99 -19.96 -12.96
C THR A 16 20.46 -20.31 -13.23
N GLY A 17 21.29 -19.30 -13.23
CA GLY A 17 22.74 -19.44 -13.37
C GLY A 17 23.41 -18.10 -13.11
N THR A 18 24.73 -18.07 -13.26
CA THR A 18 25.54 -16.85 -13.20
C THR A 18 26.00 -16.48 -14.60
N ALA A 19 26.17 -15.18 -14.84
CA ALA A 19 26.64 -14.64 -16.10
C ALA A 19 27.35 -13.31 -15.84
N ILE A 20 27.95 -12.76 -16.89
CA ILE A 20 28.52 -11.41 -16.84
C ILE A 20 27.60 -10.50 -17.66
N TRP A 21 27.07 -9.49 -17.01
CA TRP A 21 26.36 -8.41 -17.71
C TRP A 21 27.40 -7.45 -18.30
N TYR A 22 27.32 -7.25 -19.59
CA TYR A 22 28.20 -6.36 -20.32
C TYR A 22 27.39 -5.28 -21.04
N HIS A 23 27.83 -4.04 -20.89
CA HIS A 23 27.34 -2.91 -21.66
C HIS A 23 28.54 -2.10 -22.14
N ASN A 24 28.53 -1.68 -23.42
CA ASN A 24 29.63 -0.90 -23.98
C ASN A 24 29.88 0.39 -23.17
N GLY A 25 31.12 0.64 -22.81
CA GLY A 25 31.52 1.83 -22.01
C GLY A 25 31.34 1.68 -20.49
N LEU A 26 30.86 0.55 -19.99
CA LEU A 26 30.74 0.27 -18.56
C LEU A 26 31.52 -0.97 -18.15
N PRO A 27 32.03 -1.04 -16.90
CA PRO A 27 32.67 -2.25 -16.39
C PRO A 27 31.74 -3.46 -16.44
N PRO A 28 32.23 -4.65 -16.81
CA PRO A 28 31.46 -5.89 -16.72
C PRO A 28 31.02 -6.17 -15.29
N VAL A 29 29.76 -6.56 -15.08
CA VAL A 29 29.20 -6.85 -13.77
C VAL A 29 28.80 -8.32 -13.70
N PRO A 30 29.32 -9.09 -12.75
CA PRO A 30 28.83 -10.45 -12.50
C PRO A 30 27.38 -10.37 -12.00
N ILE A 31 26.53 -11.23 -12.54
CA ILE A 31 25.13 -11.28 -12.18
C ILE A 31 24.66 -12.71 -11.98
N ARG A 32 23.66 -12.88 -11.13
CA ARG A 32 22.83 -14.06 -11.11
C ARG A 32 21.57 -13.76 -11.90
N TRP A 33 21.19 -14.67 -12.80
CA TRP A 33 19.96 -14.56 -13.56
C TRP A 33 18.94 -15.63 -13.14
N VAL A 34 17.65 -15.29 -13.21
CA VAL A 34 16.54 -16.20 -12.97
C VAL A 34 15.56 -16.06 -14.12
N LEU A 35 15.37 -17.11 -14.89
CA LEU A 35 14.34 -17.20 -15.91
C LEU A 35 13.12 -17.92 -15.34
N VAL A 36 11.97 -17.30 -15.45
CA VAL A 36 10.69 -17.85 -14.98
C VAL A 36 9.79 -18.10 -16.17
N ARG A 37 9.21 -19.29 -16.21
CA ARG A 37 8.22 -19.71 -17.19
C ARG A 37 6.97 -20.20 -16.49
N ASP A 38 5.82 -19.71 -16.95
CA ASP A 38 4.51 -20.24 -16.59
C ASP A 38 4.20 -21.46 -17.49
N PRO A 39 4.08 -22.67 -16.92
CA PRO A 39 3.78 -23.85 -17.70
C PRO A 39 2.36 -23.82 -18.31
N THR A 40 1.44 -23.00 -17.78
CA THR A 40 0.09 -22.84 -18.33
C THR A 40 0.06 -21.96 -19.58
N GLY A 41 1.14 -21.23 -19.86
CA GLY A 41 1.26 -20.34 -21.02
C GLY A 41 0.45 -19.04 -20.93
N ILE A 42 -0.24 -18.79 -19.81
CA ILE A 42 -1.01 -17.56 -19.59
C ILE A 42 -0.08 -16.34 -19.53
N ARG A 43 1.11 -16.53 -18.95
CA ARG A 43 2.10 -15.46 -18.77
C ARG A 43 3.34 -15.69 -19.62
N LYS A 44 3.86 -14.62 -20.20
CA LYS A 44 5.11 -14.67 -20.97
C LYS A 44 6.28 -15.00 -20.03
N PRO A 45 7.32 -15.71 -20.52
CA PRO A 45 8.54 -15.91 -19.77
C PRO A 45 9.19 -14.57 -19.38
N GLN A 46 9.73 -14.50 -18.16
CA GLN A 46 10.39 -13.30 -17.63
C GLN A 46 11.77 -13.66 -17.10
N ALA A 47 12.74 -12.79 -17.32
CA ALA A 47 14.08 -12.92 -16.80
C ALA A 47 14.36 -11.81 -15.77
N PHE A 48 14.98 -12.20 -14.66
CA PHE A 48 15.37 -11.32 -13.57
C PHE A 48 16.86 -11.40 -13.37
N LEU A 49 17.47 -10.27 -13.00
CA LEU A 49 18.88 -10.13 -12.77
C LEU A 49 19.11 -9.68 -11.32
N CYS A 50 20.16 -10.21 -10.69
CA CYS A 50 20.59 -9.82 -9.35
C CYS A 50 22.11 -9.68 -9.33
N THR A 51 22.63 -8.67 -8.65
CA THR A 51 24.07 -8.48 -8.47
C THR A 51 24.63 -9.31 -7.30
N ASP A 52 23.76 -9.82 -6.44
CA ASP A 52 24.12 -10.81 -5.43
C ASP A 52 24.10 -12.21 -6.05
N LEU A 53 25.28 -12.78 -6.22
CA LEU A 53 25.47 -14.08 -6.86
C LEU A 53 24.97 -15.26 -6.01
N ASP A 54 24.92 -15.08 -4.69
CA ASP A 54 24.53 -16.10 -3.73
C ASP A 54 23.03 -16.06 -3.41
N ALA A 55 22.31 -15.03 -3.88
CA ALA A 55 20.89 -14.88 -3.63
C ALA A 55 20.08 -16.08 -4.14
N PRO A 56 19.24 -16.72 -3.30
CA PRO A 56 18.37 -17.79 -3.74
C PRO A 56 17.38 -17.29 -4.83
N PRO A 57 17.11 -18.08 -5.88
CA PRO A 57 16.17 -17.69 -6.94
C PRO A 57 14.80 -17.27 -6.42
N ALA A 58 14.29 -17.95 -5.37
CA ALA A 58 13.04 -17.61 -4.73
C ALA A 58 13.05 -16.21 -4.08
N SER A 59 14.18 -15.81 -3.50
CA SER A 59 14.34 -14.48 -2.92
C SER A 59 14.34 -13.39 -4.00
N ILE A 60 15.03 -13.61 -5.13
CA ILE A 60 15.06 -12.69 -6.26
C ILE A 60 13.63 -12.46 -6.78
N LEU A 61 12.85 -13.52 -6.93
CA LEU A 61 11.46 -13.42 -7.35
C LEU A 61 10.59 -12.73 -6.29
N GLY A 62 10.83 -13.01 -5.01
CA GLY A 62 10.15 -12.34 -3.91
C GLY A 62 10.41 -10.82 -3.93
N TRP A 63 11.66 -10.40 -4.08
CA TRP A 63 12.02 -8.97 -4.17
C TRP A 63 11.38 -8.28 -5.36
N PHE A 64 11.26 -8.95 -6.49
CA PHE A 64 10.56 -8.41 -7.64
C PHE A 64 9.07 -8.19 -7.35
N VAL A 65 8.41 -9.13 -6.68
CA VAL A 65 7.00 -8.97 -6.27
C VAL A 65 6.86 -7.83 -5.26
N TYR A 66 7.77 -7.74 -4.28
CA TYR A 66 7.76 -6.63 -3.32
C TYR A 66 7.98 -5.25 -3.96
N ARG A 67 8.67 -5.15 -5.09
CA ARG A 67 8.83 -3.90 -5.83
C ARG A 67 7.47 -3.29 -6.24
N TRP A 68 6.50 -4.12 -6.60
CA TRP A 68 5.14 -3.67 -6.92
C TRP A 68 4.48 -2.93 -5.74
N SER A 69 4.78 -3.32 -4.51
CA SER A 69 4.22 -2.64 -3.34
C SER A 69 4.67 -1.17 -3.25
N THR A 70 5.83 -0.83 -3.79
CA THR A 70 6.29 0.56 -3.88
C THR A 70 5.46 1.36 -4.89
N GLU A 71 5.16 0.78 -6.04
CA GLU A 71 4.33 1.44 -7.07
C GLU A 71 2.90 1.66 -6.56
N THR A 72 2.30 0.65 -5.92
CA THR A 72 0.98 0.78 -5.30
C THR A 72 1.00 1.79 -4.15
N THR A 73 2.05 1.83 -3.33
CA THR A 73 2.20 2.84 -2.28
C THR A 73 2.18 4.26 -2.84
N PHE A 74 2.93 4.53 -3.91
CA PHE A 74 2.93 5.85 -4.56
C PHE A 74 1.56 6.18 -5.16
N GLN A 75 0.89 5.21 -5.76
CA GLN A 75 -0.47 5.40 -6.28
C GLN A 75 -1.43 5.78 -5.15
N GLU A 76 -1.47 5.01 -4.06
CA GLU A 76 -2.36 5.25 -2.92
C GLU A 76 -2.09 6.61 -2.23
N ILE A 77 -0.82 6.98 -2.07
CA ILE A 77 -0.44 8.28 -1.48
C ILE A 77 -0.89 9.43 -2.39
N ARG A 78 -0.77 9.27 -3.70
CA ARG A 78 -1.20 10.27 -4.68
C ARG A 78 -2.72 10.42 -4.65
N GLU A 79 -3.44 9.31 -4.63
CA GLU A 79 -4.90 9.27 -4.72
C GLU A 79 -5.57 9.71 -3.42
N HIS A 80 -5.01 9.34 -2.27
CA HIS A 80 -5.68 9.51 -0.98
C HIS A 80 -5.02 10.49 -0.01
N LEU A 81 -3.73 10.79 -0.16
CA LEU A 81 -2.98 11.68 0.74
C LEU A 81 -2.51 12.97 0.06
N GLY A 82 -2.82 13.16 -1.22
CA GLY A 82 -2.53 14.39 -1.95
C GLY A 82 -1.06 14.58 -2.34
N ALA A 83 -0.27 13.51 -2.48
CA ALA A 83 1.06 13.62 -3.08
C ALA A 83 0.94 14.12 -4.53
N GLU A 84 1.91 14.93 -4.96
CA GLU A 84 1.98 15.57 -6.28
C GLU A 84 0.90 16.66 -6.54
N THR A 85 -0.09 16.82 -5.66
CA THR A 85 -1.09 17.89 -5.76
C THR A 85 -0.74 19.12 -4.92
N GLN A 86 0.38 19.06 -4.22
CA GLN A 86 0.84 20.08 -3.29
C GLN A 86 1.30 21.32 -4.05
N ARG A 87 0.70 22.47 -3.72
CA ARG A 87 1.11 23.78 -4.21
C ARG A 87 1.99 24.47 -3.18
N GLN A 88 3.23 24.01 -3.05
CA GLN A 88 4.18 24.57 -2.10
C GLN A 88 5.21 25.42 -2.81
N TRP A 89 5.59 26.53 -2.16
CA TRP A 89 6.47 27.57 -2.72
C TRP A 89 7.88 27.55 -2.12
N SER A 90 8.06 26.82 -1.03
CA SER A 90 9.31 26.73 -0.31
C SER A 90 9.98 25.39 -0.56
N ASP A 91 11.26 25.39 -0.91
CA ASP A 91 12.07 24.18 -1.12
C ASP A 91 12.06 23.27 0.12
N LEU A 92 12.08 23.86 1.32
CA LEU A 92 11.97 23.09 2.57
C LEU A 92 10.61 22.43 2.73
N ALA A 93 9.53 23.09 2.32
CA ALA A 93 8.20 22.50 2.36
C ALA A 93 8.10 21.33 1.37
N ILE A 94 8.60 21.50 0.15
CA ILE A 94 8.64 20.43 -0.87
C ILE A 94 9.46 19.24 -0.36
N ALA A 95 10.66 19.48 0.17
CA ALA A 95 11.54 18.44 0.68
C ALA A 95 10.97 17.65 1.87
N ARG A 96 10.11 18.26 2.67
CA ARG A 96 9.54 17.64 3.89
C ARG A 96 8.20 16.97 3.65
N THR A 97 7.41 17.43 2.70
CA THR A 97 6.03 16.96 2.54
C THR A 97 5.97 15.53 2.01
N THR A 98 6.73 15.19 0.98
CA THR A 98 6.72 13.82 0.44
C THR A 98 7.15 12.78 1.48
N PRO A 99 8.26 12.95 2.23
CA PRO A 99 8.60 12.05 3.33
C PRO A 99 7.53 11.99 4.43
N ALA A 100 6.89 13.12 4.75
CA ALA A 100 5.82 13.15 5.76
C ALA A 100 4.58 12.34 5.31
N LEU A 101 4.20 12.42 4.03
CA LEU A 101 3.09 11.65 3.47
C LEU A 101 3.41 10.15 3.40
N LEU A 102 4.64 9.77 3.06
CA LEU A 102 5.11 8.38 3.14
C LEU A 102 5.09 7.86 4.58
N GLY A 103 5.52 8.69 5.53
CA GLY A 103 5.42 8.38 6.96
C GLY A 103 3.97 8.20 7.42
N LEU A 104 3.07 9.09 6.98
CA LEU A 104 1.64 9.00 7.28
C LEU A 104 1.02 7.72 6.69
N PHE A 105 1.33 7.37 5.45
CA PHE A 105 0.91 6.10 4.84
C PHE A 105 1.35 4.91 5.70
N SER A 106 2.62 4.88 6.11
CA SER A 106 3.17 3.82 6.96
C SER A 106 2.47 3.74 8.31
N LEU A 107 2.21 4.88 8.96
CA LEU A 107 1.49 4.93 10.24
C LEU A 107 0.05 4.41 10.12
N ILE A 108 -0.68 4.82 9.08
CA ILE A 108 -2.05 4.36 8.81
C ILE A 108 -2.05 2.84 8.62
N THR A 109 -1.13 2.32 7.80
CA THR A 109 -1.03 0.89 7.48
C THR A 109 -0.67 0.07 8.72
N LEU A 110 0.32 0.51 9.51
CA LEU A 110 0.73 -0.16 10.74
C LEU A 110 -0.39 -0.16 11.78
N TRP A 111 -1.06 0.96 11.95
CA TRP A 111 -2.16 1.05 12.92
C TRP A 111 -3.35 0.21 12.50
N ALA A 112 -3.68 0.18 11.22
CA ALA A 112 -4.74 -0.70 10.71
C ALA A 112 -4.42 -2.19 10.90
N ALA A 113 -3.14 -2.56 10.93
CA ALA A 113 -2.71 -3.93 11.20
C ALA A 113 -2.83 -4.34 12.67
N GLU A 114 -3.11 -3.41 13.59
CA GLU A 114 -3.37 -3.76 14.98
C GLU A 114 -4.68 -4.58 15.11
N ALA A 115 -4.67 -5.60 15.97
CA ALA A 115 -5.78 -6.54 16.12
C ALA A 115 -7.12 -5.87 16.42
N LYS A 116 -7.12 -4.76 17.18
CA LYS A 116 -8.35 -4.00 17.53
C LYS A 116 -8.94 -3.28 16.32
N VAL A 117 -8.11 -2.78 15.42
CA VAL A 117 -8.53 -2.07 14.21
C VAL A 117 -8.92 -3.08 13.14
N MET A 118 -8.17 -4.17 12.99
CA MET A 118 -8.50 -5.27 12.07
C MET A 118 -9.88 -5.86 12.33
N ALA A 119 -10.31 -5.97 13.59
CA ALA A 119 -11.63 -6.49 13.94
C ALA A 119 -12.80 -5.61 13.44
N VAL A 120 -12.54 -4.32 13.15
CA VAL A 120 -13.55 -3.33 12.70
C VAL A 120 -13.37 -2.99 11.23
N LEU A 121 -12.29 -3.48 10.59
CA LEU A 121 -11.97 -3.21 9.22
C LEU A 121 -12.94 -3.96 8.29
N GLN A 122 -13.75 -3.21 7.57
CA GLN A 122 -14.74 -3.74 6.62
C GLN A 122 -14.66 -2.98 5.30
N PRO A 123 -14.78 -3.68 4.16
CA PRO A 123 -14.84 -3.01 2.86
C PRO A 123 -16.15 -2.22 2.74
N ARG A 124 -16.08 -1.04 2.14
CA ARG A 124 -17.28 -0.27 1.82
C ARG A 124 -18.08 -0.99 0.74
N SER A 125 -19.28 -1.41 1.08
CA SER A 125 -20.23 -2.00 0.13
C SER A 125 -21.29 -0.98 -0.30
N ALA A 126 -21.65 -0.97 -1.58
CA ALA A 126 -22.76 -0.19 -2.11
C ALA A 126 -23.87 -1.14 -2.55
N ALA A 127 -25.12 -0.62 -2.65
CA ALA A 127 -26.27 -1.45 -3.01
C ALA A 127 -26.14 -2.15 -4.38
N TRP A 128 -25.32 -1.57 -5.27
CA TRP A 128 -25.08 -2.09 -6.64
C TRP A 128 -23.72 -2.77 -6.82
N TYR A 129 -22.85 -2.73 -5.79
CA TYR A 129 -21.51 -3.30 -5.86
C TYR A 129 -21.07 -3.80 -4.50
N VAL A 130 -20.87 -5.09 -4.41
CA VAL A 130 -20.30 -5.74 -3.23
C VAL A 130 -18.78 -5.81 -3.45
N LYS A 131 -18.04 -5.22 -2.54
CA LYS A 131 -16.59 -5.17 -2.57
C LYS A 131 -16.04 -6.27 -1.65
N ASP A 132 -15.32 -7.21 -2.24
CA ASP A 132 -14.75 -8.35 -1.51
C ASP A 132 -13.35 -8.06 -0.94
N GLU A 133 -12.63 -7.11 -1.54
CA GLU A 133 -11.26 -6.79 -1.15
C GLU A 133 -11.16 -5.44 -0.44
N LEU A 134 -10.35 -5.39 0.60
CA LEU A 134 -10.02 -4.17 1.32
C LEU A 134 -9.06 -3.30 0.51
N THR A 135 -9.32 -2.00 0.46
CA THR A 135 -8.43 -1.01 -0.14
C THR A 135 -7.87 -0.06 0.92
N PHE A 136 -6.89 0.74 0.54
CA PHE A 136 -6.32 1.75 1.41
C PHE A 136 -7.36 2.81 1.84
N SER A 137 -8.34 3.11 0.99
CA SER A 137 -9.49 3.98 1.35
C SER A 137 -10.30 3.42 2.53
N ASP A 138 -10.58 2.11 2.55
CA ASP A 138 -11.26 1.46 3.68
C ASP A 138 -10.40 1.50 4.96
N THR A 139 -9.10 1.35 4.78
CA THR A 139 -8.11 1.46 5.87
C THR A 139 -8.13 2.85 6.49
N ILE A 140 -8.05 3.91 5.67
CA ILE A 140 -8.15 5.30 6.14
C ILE A 140 -9.49 5.54 6.86
N ALA A 141 -10.60 5.10 6.27
CA ALA A 141 -11.92 5.28 6.86
C ALA A 141 -12.02 4.59 8.22
N THR A 142 -11.42 3.40 8.36
CA THR A 142 -11.41 2.67 9.63
C THR A 142 -10.56 3.38 10.69
N VAL A 143 -9.38 3.87 10.32
CA VAL A 143 -8.53 4.65 11.23
C VAL A 143 -9.25 5.94 11.68
N ARG A 144 -9.89 6.67 10.76
CA ARG A 144 -10.71 7.85 11.08
C ARG A 144 -11.85 7.51 12.04
N ARG A 145 -12.55 6.40 11.81
CA ARG A 145 -13.65 5.94 12.67
C ARG A 145 -13.15 5.65 14.08
N VAL A 146 -12.02 4.97 14.23
CA VAL A 146 -11.42 4.69 15.54
C VAL A 146 -10.99 5.98 16.25
N LEU A 147 -10.34 6.91 15.54
CA LEU A 147 -9.94 8.21 16.10
C LEU A 147 -11.14 9.02 16.58
N TRP A 148 -12.19 9.09 15.80
CA TRP A 148 -13.39 9.89 16.14
C TRP A 148 -14.28 9.23 17.20
N SER A 149 -14.20 7.90 17.36
CA SER A 149 -14.88 7.22 18.47
C SER A 149 -14.19 7.41 19.83
N THR A 150 -12.99 7.98 19.83
CA THR A 150 -12.24 8.22 21.06
C THR A 150 -12.66 9.58 21.66
N PRO A 151 -13.26 9.63 22.85
CA PRO A 151 -13.88 10.85 23.39
C PRO A 151 -12.91 11.98 23.77
N ASN A 152 -11.61 11.80 23.61
CA ASN A 152 -10.59 12.68 24.18
C ASN A 152 -10.08 13.80 23.24
N LEU A 153 -10.72 14.07 22.11
CA LEU A 153 -10.40 15.22 21.25
C LEU A 153 -11.11 16.51 21.68
N SER A 154 -11.43 16.67 22.97
CA SER A 154 -11.93 17.93 23.51
C SER A 154 -10.81 18.95 23.57
N THR A 155 -10.71 19.81 22.57
CA THR A 155 -9.76 20.91 22.52
C THR A 155 -10.23 22.17 23.26
N SER A 156 -11.41 22.16 23.86
CA SER A 156 -12.00 23.31 24.51
C SER A 156 -12.46 23.02 25.94
N ARG A 157 -12.01 23.85 26.90
CA ARG A 157 -12.50 23.85 28.30
C ARG A 157 -13.91 24.45 28.46
N LYS A 158 -14.51 25.02 27.42
CA LYS A 158 -15.90 25.49 27.46
C LYS A 158 -16.81 24.28 27.26
N LYS A 159 -17.88 24.20 28.08
CA LYS A 159 -18.96 23.23 27.88
C LYS A 159 -19.39 23.31 26.42
N PRO A 160 -19.28 22.26 25.61
CA PRO A 160 -19.73 22.29 24.24
C PRO A 160 -21.25 22.50 24.25
N ASP A 161 -21.75 23.39 23.41
CA ASP A 161 -23.17 23.41 23.09
C ASP A 161 -23.47 22.05 22.46
N THR A 162 -24.15 21.20 23.23
CA THR A 162 -24.49 19.84 22.78
C THR A 162 -25.85 19.88 22.10
N VAL A 163 -25.89 19.34 20.89
CA VAL A 163 -27.13 19.11 20.15
C VAL A 163 -27.43 17.61 20.19
N GLU A 164 -28.62 17.24 20.63
CA GLU A 164 -29.08 15.85 20.55
C GLU A 164 -29.49 15.53 19.12
N ILE A 165 -28.82 14.54 18.52
CA ILE A 165 -29.17 14.05 17.17
C ILE A 165 -29.49 12.56 17.23
N PRO A 166 -30.38 12.03 16.37
CA PRO A 166 -30.65 10.61 16.30
C PRO A 166 -29.37 9.82 15.98
N ILE A 167 -29.15 8.71 16.69
CA ILE A 167 -27.95 7.86 16.51
C ILE A 167 -27.78 7.43 15.05
N ALA A 168 -28.88 7.09 14.36
CA ALA A 168 -28.83 6.70 12.95
C ALA A 168 -28.32 7.83 12.04
N LEU A 169 -28.63 9.10 12.36
CA LEU A 169 -28.12 10.26 11.62
C LEU A 169 -26.63 10.47 11.90
N LEU A 170 -26.24 10.38 13.18
CA LEU A 170 -24.82 10.48 13.56
C LEU A 170 -23.97 9.42 12.86
N GLN A 171 -24.45 8.17 12.82
CA GLN A 171 -23.74 7.08 12.14
C GLN A 171 -23.58 7.36 10.64
N ARG A 172 -24.62 7.84 9.96
CA ARG A 172 -24.55 8.21 8.54
C ARG A 172 -23.58 9.36 8.28
N LEU A 173 -23.58 10.37 9.13
CA LEU A 173 -22.67 11.51 9.03
C LEU A 173 -21.24 11.06 9.26
N THR A 174 -20.99 10.25 10.30
CA THR A 174 -19.64 9.69 10.58
C THR A 174 -19.17 8.85 9.42
N GLU A 175 -20.01 7.98 8.86
CA GLU A 175 -19.63 7.13 7.72
C GLU A 175 -19.30 7.98 6.48
N ALA A 176 -20.09 9.00 6.17
CA ALA A 176 -19.82 9.91 5.07
C ALA A 176 -18.47 10.64 5.26
N LEU A 177 -18.19 11.13 6.47
CA LEU A 177 -16.95 11.84 6.78
C LEU A 177 -15.72 10.90 6.77
N CYS A 178 -15.87 9.62 7.16
CA CYS A 178 -14.77 8.66 7.13
C CYS A 178 -14.22 8.46 5.72
N TYR A 179 -15.05 8.55 4.70
CA TYR A 179 -14.67 8.40 3.29
C TYR A 179 -14.54 9.74 2.54
N ALA A 180 -14.67 10.87 3.23
CA ALA A 180 -14.41 12.16 2.61
C ALA A 180 -12.94 12.31 2.24
N THR A 181 -12.68 12.64 0.98
CA THR A 181 -11.36 12.93 0.40
C THR A 181 -11.16 14.43 0.26
#